data_c5e110b824a626dbdefcd3d5327307a2
#
_entry.id   c5e110b824a626dbdefcd3d5327307a2
#
_cell.length_a   1.000
_cell.length_b   1.000
_cell.length_c   1.000
_cell.angle_alpha   90.00
_cell.angle_beta   90.00
_cell.angle_gamma   90.00
#
_symmetry.space_group_name_H-M   'P 1'
#
loop_
_entity.id
_entity.type
_entity.pdbx_description
1 polymer ?
#
loop_
_entity_poly.entity_id
_entity_poly.type
_entity_poly.pdbx_seq_one_letter_code
_entity_poly.pdbx_strand_id
1 'polypeptide(L)'
;MAVAVGGSDETPLSDINTTPLVDVMLVLLIIFLIAIPVAIQTIEKLKLPVMPSSESKDKVENLLLTVSTTDAAGLSAGDPGFAGASRNGECRVYFNNTTPVDSRELYDQAFERLDSIVQAAGGPEALMENPESIPQVHIRGDVEAPWRCVAGTIYNVQAAGYPTVGFISNPVDPNG
;
A
#
# COMPACT_ATOMS: atom_id res chain seq x y z
N MET A 1 15.67 8.85 -82.76
CA MET A 1 16.27 8.26 -81.56
C MET A 1 15.89 9.14 -80.36
N ALA A 2 14.95 8.71 -79.56
CA ALA A 2 14.49 9.46 -78.41
C ALA A 2 15.12 8.85 -77.14
N VAL A 3 15.87 9.67 -76.41
CA VAL A 3 16.44 9.29 -75.11
C VAL A 3 15.44 9.65 -74.03
N ALA A 4 14.96 8.65 -73.34
CA ALA A 4 14.11 8.83 -72.15
C ALA A 4 15.02 9.19 -70.96
N VAL A 5 14.81 10.37 -70.39
CA VAL A 5 15.38 10.79 -69.13
C VAL A 5 14.48 10.23 -67.97
N GLY A 6 15.04 9.30 -67.23
CA GLY A 6 14.38 8.78 -66.03
C GLY A 6 14.31 9.84 -64.93
N GLY A 7 13.14 10.26 -64.60
CA GLY A 7 12.90 11.08 -63.42
C GLY A 7 13.05 10.22 -62.13
N SER A 8 14.00 10.58 -61.28
CA SER A 8 14.06 10.09 -59.92
C SER A 8 12.95 10.73 -59.11
N ASP A 9 11.97 9.93 -58.70
CA ASP A 9 10.98 10.31 -57.70
C ASP A 9 11.70 10.47 -56.33
N GLU A 10 12.14 11.68 -56.05
CA GLU A 10 12.52 12.06 -54.71
C GLU A 10 11.23 12.24 -53.89
N THR A 11 10.91 11.24 -53.10
CA THR A 11 9.87 11.38 -52.11
C THR A 11 10.31 12.44 -51.10
N PRO A 12 9.49 13.49 -50.83
CA PRO A 12 9.85 14.49 -49.85
C PRO A 12 9.87 13.82 -48.48
N LEU A 13 11.06 13.77 -47.86
CA LEU A 13 11.20 13.43 -46.47
C LEU A 13 10.47 14.52 -45.65
N SER A 14 9.33 14.18 -45.12
CA SER A 14 8.60 15.05 -44.23
C SER A 14 9.38 15.14 -42.90
N ASP A 15 10.19 16.17 -42.78
CA ASP A 15 10.87 16.48 -41.53
C ASP A 15 9.82 16.83 -40.47
N ILE A 16 9.57 15.88 -39.55
CA ILE A 16 8.69 16.10 -38.41
C ILE A 16 9.41 17.08 -37.48
N ASN A 17 8.82 18.26 -37.30
CA ASN A 17 9.31 19.20 -36.31
C ASN A 17 9.12 18.61 -34.92
N THR A 18 10.20 18.10 -34.33
CA THR A 18 10.18 17.42 -33.01
C THR A 18 10.07 18.39 -31.84
N THR A 19 10.26 19.70 -32.07
CA THR A 19 10.23 20.71 -31.00
C THR A 19 8.93 20.75 -30.21
N PRO A 20 7.72 20.73 -30.84
CA PRO A 20 6.47 20.68 -30.09
C PRO A 20 6.28 19.37 -29.30
N LEU A 21 6.80 18.26 -29.83
CA LEU A 21 6.70 16.95 -29.16
C LEU A 21 7.58 16.90 -27.91
N VAL A 22 8.80 17.42 -27.99
CA VAL A 22 9.75 17.47 -26.86
C VAL A 22 9.21 18.37 -25.76
N ASP A 23 8.59 19.50 -26.09
CA ASP A 23 7.98 20.42 -25.11
C ASP A 23 6.86 19.74 -24.31
N VAL A 24 5.94 19.05 -24.99
CA VAL A 24 4.87 18.30 -24.33
C VAL A 24 5.45 17.19 -23.43
N MET A 25 6.45 16.45 -23.88
CA MET A 25 7.09 15.41 -23.08
C MET A 25 7.79 15.98 -21.85
N LEU A 26 8.44 17.15 -21.98
CA LEU A 26 9.12 17.81 -20.87
C LEU A 26 8.13 18.30 -19.83
N VAL A 27 7.01 18.91 -20.26
CA VAL A 27 5.94 19.37 -19.37
C VAL A 27 5.32 18.19 -18.62
N LEU A 28 5.01 17.08 -19.30
CA LEU A 28 4.49 15.86 -18.66
C LEU A 28 5.49 15.29 -17.66
N LEU A 29 6.80 15.27 -18.01
CA LEU A 29 7.84 14.79 -17.09
C LEU A 29 7.87 15.62 -15.80
N ILE A 30 7.81 16.94 -15.90
CA ILE A 30 7.80 17.83 -14.72
C ILE A 30 6.56 17.58 -13.87
N ILE A 31 5.38 17.43 -14.48
CA ILE A 31 4.13 17.14 -13.76
C ILE A 31 4.26 15.82 -13.01
N PHE A 32 4.80 14.76 -13.63
CA PHE A 32 5.01 13.48 -12.96
C PHE A 32 6.03 13.59 -11.82
N LEU A 33 7.12 14.31 -11.99
CA LEU A 33 8.14 14.51 -10.95
C LEU A 33 7.59 15.27 -9.73
N ILE A 34 6.65 16.18 -9.93
CA ILE A 34 6.00 16.92 -8.84
C ILE A 34 4.88 16.09 -8.21
N ALA A 35 4.15 15.29 -8.99
CA ALA A 35 3.02 14.51 -8.52
C ALA A 35 3.44 13.26 -7.71
N ILE A 36 4.56 12.61 -8.06
CA ILE A 36 5.06 11.40 -7.38
C ILE A 36 5.26 11.58 -5.87
N PRO A 37 5.96 12.62 -5.36
CA PRO A 37 6.15 12.78 -3.92
C PRO A 37 4.86 13.07 -3.15
N VAL A 38 3.82 13.59 -3.81
CA VAL A 38 2.51 13.81 -3.18
C VAL A 38 1.73 12.50 -3.03
N ALA A 39 1.97 11.53 -3.94
CA ALA A 39 1.29 10.22 -3.89
C ALA A 39 1.89 9.26 -2.87
N ILE A 40 3.14 9.48 -2.43
CA ILE A 40 3.82 8.63 -1.44
C ILE A 40 3.74 9.32 -0.07
N GLN A 41 2.56 9.26 0.54
CA GLN A 41 2.39 9.70 1.93
C GLN A 41 2.76 8.54 2.85
N THR A 42 3.93 8.59 3.44
CA THR A 42 4.35 7.67 4.50
C THR A 42 3.75 8.10 5.84
N ILE A 43 3.22 7.14 6.59
CA ILE A 43 2.66 7.40 7.93
C ILE A 43 3.82 7.54 8.91
N GLU A 44 4.44 8.72 8.98
CA GLU A 44 5.62 8.96 9.82
C GLU A 44 5.29 9.26 11.29
N LYS A 45 4.07 9.73 11.58
CA LYS A 45 3.67 10.18 12.93
C LYS A 45 2.99 9.11 13.78
N LEU A 46 3.18 7.83 13.43
CA LEU A 46 2.62 6.73 14.19
C LEU A 46 3.50 6.42 15.41
N LYS A 47 2.93 6.47 16.60
CA LYS A 47 3.59 6.06 17.84
C LYS A 47 3.28 4.60 18.11
N LEU A 48 4.29 3.73 17.98
CA LEU A 48 4.14 2.30 18.24
C LEU A 48 4.31 2.01 19.74
N PRO A 49 3.52 1.08 20.31
CA PRO A 49 3.76 0.59 21.67
C PRO A 49 5.09 -0.14 21.74
N VAL A 50 5.78 0.01 22.86
CA VAL A 50 7.06 -0.66 23.13
C VAL A 50 6.77 -2.02 23.76
N MET A 51 7.28 -3.09 23.15
CA MET A 51 7.18 -4.46 23.67
C MET A 51 8.50 -5.21 23.47
N PRO A 52 8.84 -6.20 24.29
CA PRO A 52 10.02 -7.03 24.06
C PRO A 52 9.87 -7.77 22.72
N SER A 53 10.89 -7.66 21.87
CA SER A 53 10.83 -8.22 20.52
C SER A 53 11.03 -9.73 20.52
N SER A 54 10.16 -10.44 19.80
CA SER A 54 10.46 -11.75 19.26
C SER A 54 10.69 -11.62 17.75
N GLU A 55 11.80 -12.15 17.27
CA GLU A 55 12.11 -12.13 15.84
C GLU A 55 11.02 -12.85 15.04
N SER A 56 10.33 -12.13 14.18
CA SER A 56 9.47 -12.73 13.17
C SER A 56 10.35 -13.19 12.00
N LYS A 57 10.45 -14.51 11.82
CA LYS A 57 11.14 -15.10 10.67
C LYS A 57 10.33 -14.81 9.40
N ASP A 58 11.02 -14.30 8.38
CA ASP A 58 10.49 -14.05 7.06
C ASP A 58 9.79 -15.29 6.47
N LYS A 59 8.48 -15.19 6.34
CA LYS A 59 7.68 -16.13 5.54
C LYS A 59 6.69 -15.34 4.73
N VAL A 60 6.58 -15.70 3.45
CA VAL A 60 5.58 -15.25 2.46
C VAL A 60 5.05 -13.84 2.75
N GLU A 61 4.95 -12.97 1.77
CA GLU A 61 4.55 -11.56 1.92
C GLU A 61 3.41 -11.36 2.93
N ASN A 62 3.79 -11.15 4.19
CA ASN A 62 2.86 -10.94 5.29
C ASN A 62 2.03 -9.70 5.03
N LEU A 63 0.76 -9.78 5.38
CA LEU A 63 -0.13 -8.64 5.29
C LEU A 63 0.16 -7.67 6.46
N LEU A 64 0.60 -6.46 6.13
CA LEU A 64 0.84 -5.43 7.13
C LEU A 64 -0.37 -4.50 7.23
N LEU A 65 -0.96 -4.42 8.40
CA LEU A 65 -2.05 -3.51 8.73
C LEU A 65 -1.58 -2.50 9.78
N THR A 66 -1.82 -1.24 9.52
CA THR A 66 -1.57 -0.18 10.50
C THR A 66 -2.90 0.35 11.01
N VAL A 67 -3.11 0.31 12.32
CA VAL A 67 -4.33 0.79 12.97
C VAL A 67 -4.03 2.10 13.68
N SER A 68 -4.77 3.14 13.35
CA SER A 68 -4.71 4.46 13.95
C SER A 68 -6.11 5.04 14.10
N THR A 69 -6.20 6.28 14.53
CA THR A 69 -7.45 7.04 14.59
C THR A 69 -7.25 8.41 13.98
N THR A 70 -8.35 9.07 13.63
CA THR A 70 -8.31 10.48 13.27
C THR A 70 -7.84 11.33 14.45
N ASP A 71 -7.30 12.50 14.15
CA ASP A 71 -7.03 13.51 15.17
C ASP A 71 -8.31 14.23 15.65
N ALA A 72 -8.17 15.23 16.51
CA ALA A 72 -9.29 16.03 17.01
C ALA A 72 -9.99 16.85 15.91
N ALA A 73 -9.34 17.12 14.79
CA ALA A 73 -9.88 17.81 13.63
C ALA A 73 -10.52 16.84 12.61
N GLY A 74 -10.45 15.52 12.84
CA GLY A 74 -10.97 14.49 11.93
C GLY A 74 -10.00 14.12 10.81
N LEU A 75 -8.75 14.59 10.85
CA LEU A 75 -7.73 14.27 9.86
C LEU A 75 -7.13 12.88 10.14
N SER A 76 -6.77 12.18 9.09
CA SER A 76 -6.15 10.85 9.15
C SER A 76 -4.63 10.96 9.09
N ALA A 77 -3.92 9.94 9.56
CA ALA A 77 -2.47 9.86 9.39
C ALA A 77 -2.13 9.87 7.89
N GLY A 78 -1.28 10.82 7.49
CA GLY A 78 -0.99 11.11 6.08
C GLY A 78 -1.64 12.40 5.56
N ASP A 79 -2.70 12.89 6.18
CA ASP A 79 -3.30 14.16 5.77
C ASP A 79 -2.41 15.36 6.18
N PRO A 80 -2.34 16.40 5.34
CA PRO A 80 -1.64 17.63 5.71
C PRO A 80 -2.28 18.26 6.96
N GLY A 81 -1.47 18.48 7.99
CA GLY A 81 -1.96 19.06 9.24
C GLY A 81 -2.36 18.04 10.31
N PHE A 82 -2.27 16.73 10.05
CA PHE A 82 -2.52 15.71 11.05
C PHE A 82 -1.66 15.95 12.31
N ALA A 83 -2.31 16.10 13.46
CA ALA A 83 -1.65 16.42 14.74
C ALA A 83 -1.25 15.18 15.55
N GLY A 84 -1.76 14.01 15.18
CA GLY A 84 -1.55 12.73 15.86
C GLY A 84 -2.87 12.05 16.20
N ALA A 85 -2.83 10.73 16.38
CA ALA A 85 -4.02 9.94 16.71
C ALA A 85 -4.69 10.41 18.01
N SER A 86 -6.01 10.37 18.04
CA SER A 86 -6.81 10.73 19.23
C SER A 86 -7.61 9.52 19.71
N ARG A 87 -7.66 9.30 21.04
CA ARG A 87 -8.46 8.21 21.65
C ARG A 87 -9.94 8.28 21.31
N ASN A 88 -10.45 9.47 21.02
CA ASN A 88 -11.84 9.71 20.63
C ASN A 88 -12.03 9.81 19.11
N GLY A 89 -10.95 9.67 18.33
CA GLY A 89 -11.00 9.70 16.88
C GLY A 89 -11.70 8.48 16.27
N GLU A 90 -12.05 8.60 15.01
CA GLU A 90 -12.57 7.48 14.24
C GLU A 90 -11.46 6.50 13.90
N CYS A 91 -11.78 5.21 13.92
CA CYS A 91 -10.82 4.16 13.55
C CYS A 91 -10.43 4.30 12.08
N ARG A 92 -9.14 4.19 11.82
CA ARG A 92 -8.56 4.14 10.47
C ARG A 92 -7.60 2.98 10.39
N VAL A 93 -7.78 2.15 9.37
CA VAL A 93 -6.90 1.01 9.08
C VAL A 93 -6.23 1.25 7.75
N TYR A 94 -4.93 1.10 7.70
CA TYR A 94 -4.12 1.30 6.51
C TYR A 94 -3.59 -0.05 6.04
N PHE A 95 -3.89 -0.39 4.81
CA PHE A 95 -3.41 -1.59 4.16
C PHE A 95 -2.04 -1.29 3.53
N ASN A 96 -0.97 -1.92 4.02
CA ASN A 96 0.41 -1.65 3.57
C ASN A 96 0.79 -0.15 3.53
N ASN A 97 0.36 0.64 4.52
CA ASN A 97 0.62 2.08 4.62
C ASN A 97 0.07 2.93 3.44
N THR A 98 -1.00 2.48 2.82
CA THR A 98 -1.72 3.23 1.78
C THR A 98 -2.85 4.08 2.38
N THR A 99 -3.83 4.45 1.57
CA THR A 99 -5.02 5.16 2.03
C THR A 99 -5.77 4.39 3.12
N PRO A 100 -6.36 5.08 4.11
CA PRO A 100 -7.14 4.42 5.15
C PRO A 100 -8.42 3.83 4.57
N VAL A 101 -8.75 2.64 5.03
CA VAL A 101 -9.96 1.90 4.64
C VAL A 101 -10.92 1.78 5.83
N ASP A 102 -12.20 1.65 5.54
CA ASP A 102 -13.21 1.34 6.55
C ASP A 102 -13.27 -0.18 6.84
N SER A 103 -14.11 -0.57 7.78
CA SER A 103 -14.21 -1.98 8.20
C SER A 103 -14.71 -2.92 7.11
N ARG A 104 -15.60 -2.46 6.23
CA ARG A 104 -16.12 -3.28 5.12
C ARG A 104 -15.07 -3.41 4.04
N GLU A 105 -14.49 -2.30 3.65
CA GLU A 105 -13.45 -2.26 2.65
C GLU A 105 -12.21 -3.06 3.07
N LEU A 106 -11.86 -3.01 4.37
CA LEU A 106 -10.81 -3.86 4.94
C LEU A 106 -11.11 -5.35 4.75
N TYR A 107 -12.35 -5.78 5.04
CA TYR A 107 -12.76 -7.16 4.86
C TYR A 107 -12.67 -7.58 3.39
N ASP A 108 -13.23 -6.77 2.49
CA ASP A 108 -13.26 -7.07 1.05
C ASP A 108 -11.83 -7.18 0.49
N GLN A 109 -10.96 -6.23 0.80
CA GLN A 109 -9.55 -6.25 0.36
C GLN A 109 -8.76 -7.43 0.94
N ALA A 110 -8.98 -7.75 2.21
CA ALA A 110 -8.33 -8.90 2.84
C ALA A 110 -8.80 -10.21 2.22
N PHE A 111 -10.10 -10.34 1.97
CA PHE A 111 -10.69 -11.51 1.33
C PHE A 111 -10.19 -11.71 -0.10
N GLU A 112 -10.23 -10.67 -0.94
CA GLU A 112 -9.74 -10.72 -2.33
C GLU A 112 -8.26 -11.10 -2.40
N ARG A 113 -7.44 -10.55 -1.49
CA ARG A 113 -6.03 -10.89 -1.43
C ARG A 113 -5.82 -12.35 -1.03
N LEU A 114 -6.54 -12.85 -0.03
CA LEU A 114 -6.46 -14.26 0.35
C LEU A 114 -6.93 -15.18 -0.78
N ASP A 115 -8.04 -14.85 -1.43
CA ASP A 115 -8.56 -15.61 -2.56
C ASP A 115 -7.55 -15.69 -3.71
N SER A 116 -6.87 -14.59 -4.03
CA SER A 116 -5.80 -14.58 -5.03
C SER A 116 -4.64 -15.51 -4.68
N ILE A 117 -4.28 -15.60 -3.38
CA ILE A 117 -3.22 -16.50 -2.89
C ILE A 117 -3.68 -17.97 -2.97
N VAL A 118 -4.93 -18.22 -2.57
CA VAL A 118 -5.56 -19.56 -2.69
C VAL A 118 -5.54 -20.05 -4.14
N GLN A 119 -5.94 -19.20 -5.07
CA GLN A 119 -5.94 -19.53 -6.50
C GLN A 119 -4.52 -19.77 -7.04
N ALA A 120 -3.57 -18.94 -6.64
CA ALA A 120 -2.15 -19.08 -7.04
C ALA A 120 -1.51 -20.38 -6.48
N ALA A 121 -1.94 -20.82 -5.29
CA ALA A 121 -1.47 -22.05 -4.66
C ALA A 121 -2.08 -23.33 -5.26
N GLY A 122 -3.08 -23.22 -6.12
CA GLY A 122 -3.76 -24.37 -6.73
C GLY A 122 -5.07 -24.78 -6.02
N GLY A 123 -5.60 -23.91 -5.16
CA GLY A 123 -6.88 -24.09 -4.47
C GLY A 123 -6.76 -24.32 -2.97
N PRO A 124 -7.89 -24.38 -2.26
CA PRO A 124 -7.91 -24.47 -0.79
C PRO A 124 -7.30 -25.77 -0.27
N GLU A 125 -7.35 -26.87 -1.02
CA GLU A 125 -6.78 -28.14 -0.62
C GLU A 125 -5.25 -28.07 -0.52
N ALA A 126 -4.58 -27.38 -1.44
CA ALA A 126 -3.13 -27.19 -1.43
C ALA A 126 -2.66 -26.39 -0.20
N LEU A 127 -3.48 -25.44 0.28
CA LEU A 127 -3.19 -24.67 1.50
C LEU A 127 -3.41 -25.50 2.78
N MET A 128 -4.33 -26.47 2.76
CA MET A 128 -4.52 -27.38 3.90
C MET A 128 -3.34 -28.35 4.06
N GLU A 129 -2.72 -28.75 2.97
CA GLU A 129 -1.50 -29.58 3.00
C GLU A 129 -0.27 -28.78 3.48
N ASN A 130 -0.25 -27.47 3.24
CA ASN A 130 0.86 -26.62 3.64
C ASN A 130 0.37 -25.32 4.34
N PRO A 131 -0.08 -25.42 5.60
CA PRO A 131 -0.63 -24.28 6.36
C PRO A 131 0.36 -23.11 6.55
N GLU A 132 1.65 -23.38 6.43
CA GLU A 132 2.69 -22.35 6.52
C GLU A 132 2.74 -21.43 5.30
N SER A 133 2.07 -21.79 4.20
CA SER A 133 1.94 -20.95 3.01
C SER A 133 0.81 -19.89 3.12
N ILE A 134 -0.01 -19.97 4.16
CA ILE A 134 -1.00 -18.92 4.43
C ILE A 134 -0.26 -17.71 5.03
N PRO A 135 -0.36 -16.52 4.42
CA PRO A 135 0.31 -15.34 4.94
C PRO A 135 -0.22 -14.98 6.33
N GLN A 136 0.67 -14.51 7.17
CA GLN A 136 0.31 -13.98 8.49
C GLN A 136 -0.09 -12.51 8.36
N VAL A 137 -1.06 -12.10 9.17
CA VAL A 137 -1.40 -10.69 9.28
C VAL A 137 -0.62 -10.08 10.43
N HIS A 138 0.11 -9.03 10.14
CA HIS A 138 0.84 -8.28 11.13
C HIS A 138 0.15 -6.93 11.36
N ILE A 139 -0.29 -6.69 12.59
CA ILE A 139 -0.96 -5.44 12.99
C ILE A 139 0.03 -4.56 13.73
N ARG A 140 0.15 -3.33 13.26
CA ARG A 140 0.88 -2.25 13.89
C ARG A 140 -0.13 -1.21 14.37
N GLY A 141 -0.35 -1.13 15.69
CA GLY A 141 -1.28 -0.20 16.30
C GLY A 141 -0.59 1.06 16.82
N ASP A 142 -1.21 2.22 16.63
CA ASP A 142 -0.82 3.43 17.33
C ASP A 142 -1.14 3.29 18.83
N VAL A 143 -0.27 3.80 19.71
CA VAL A 143 -0.42 3.73 21.17
C VAL A 143 -1.66 4.48 21.67
N GLU A 144 -2.11 5.49 20.94
CA GLU A 144 -3.32 6.25 21.26
C GLU A 144 -4.58 5.63 20.64
N ALA A 145 -4.44 4.63 19.74
CA ALA A 145 -5.58 3.96 19.15
C ALA A 145 -6.32 3.14 20.21
N PRO A 146 -7.63 3.35 20.42
CA PRO A 146 -8.41 2.60 21.39
C PRO A 146 -8.53 1.15 20.97
N TRP A 147 -8.57 0.25 21.97
CA TRP A 147 -8.66 -1.20 21.75
C TRP A 147 -9.79 -1.62 20.80
N ARG A 148 -10.91 -0.89 20.79
CA ARG A 148 -12.03 -1.19 19.88
C ARG A 148 -11.60 -1.19 18.39
N CYS A 149 -10.66 -0.31 18.01
CA CYS A 149 -10.17 -0.24 16.63
C CYS A 149 -9.31 -1.45 16.28
N VAL A 150 -8.41 -1.83 17.19
CA VAL A 150 -7.55 -3.01 17.03
C VAL A 150 -8.40 -4.29 17.01
N ALA A 151 -9.33 -4.43 17.93
CA ALA A 151 -10.22 -5.59 18.00
C ALA A 151 -11.11 -5.72 16.76
N GLY A 152 -11.64 -4.60 16.25
CA GLY A 152 -12.41 -4.58 15.02
C GLY A 152 -11.58 -5.00 13.80
N THR A 153 -10.34 -4.56 13.72
CA THR A 153 -9.40 -4.97 12.68
C THR A 153 -9.13 -6.47 12.73
N ILE A 154 -8.81 -7.01 13.93
CA ILE A 154 -8.60 -8.45 14.12
C ILE A 154 -9.82 -9.24 13.67
N TYR A 155 -11.01 -8.83 14.10
CA TYR A 155 -12.25 -9.51 13.75
C TYR A 155 -12.46 -9.55 12.22
N ASN A 156 -12.29 -8.43 11.52
CA ASN A 156 -12.48 -8.37 10.07
C ASN A 156 -11.46 -9.24 9.31
N VAL A 157 -10.21 -9.27 9.74
CA VAL A 157 -9.17 -10.08 9.08
C VAL A 157 -9.41 -11.58 9.31
N GLN A 158 -9.79 -11.96 10.53
CA GLN A 158 -10.12 -13.35 10.84
C GLN A 158 -11.39 -13.79 10.10
N ALA A 159 -12.40 -12.92 10.02
CA ALA A 159 -13.61 -13.17 9.23
C ALA A 159 -13.30 -13.32 7.72
N ALA A 160 -12.29 -12.62 7.21
CA ALA A 160 -11.80 -12.78 5.84
C ALA A 160 -11.00 -14.07 5.59
N GLY A 161 -10.69 -14.84 6.67
CA GLY A 161 -10.07 -16.16 6.55
C GLY A 161 -8.61 -16.26 6.98
N TYR A 162 -8.01 -15.20 7.53
CA TYR A 162 -6.64 -15.25 8.05
C TYR A 162 -6.62 -15.87 9.46
N PRO A 163 -5.97 -17.02 9.66
CA PRO A 163 -5.99 -17.72 10.95
C PRO A 163 -5.06 -17.09 11.99
N THR A 164 -3.97 -16.46 11.53
CA THR A 164 -2.90 -15.99 12.40
C THR A 164 -2.73 -14.48 12.30
N VAL A 165 -2.82 -13.82 13.44
CA VAL A 165 -2.61 -12.38 13.59
C VAL A 165 -1.47 -12.14 14.57
N GLY A 166 -0.42 -11.46 14.11
CA GLY A 166 0.71 -11.02 14.93
C GLY A 166 0.67 -9.52 15.17
N PHE A 167 1.39 -9.05 16.19
CA PHE A 167 1.56 -7.63 16.46
C PHE A 167 3.00 -7.21 16.24
N ILE A 168 3.17 -6.06 15.61
CA ILE A 168 4.48 -5.40 15.49
C ILE A 168 4.55 -4.29 16.52
N SER A 169 5.62 -4.30 17.29
CA SER A 169 5.93 -3.29 18.29
C SER A 169 7.37 -2.83 18.15
N ASN A 170 7.69 -1.66 18.68
CA ASN A 170 9.08 -1.26 18.80
C ASN A 170 9.77 -2.10 19.89
N PRO A 171 10.96 -2.65 19.61
CA PRO A 171 11.73 -3.32 20.66
C PRO A 171 12.11 -2.33 21.75
N VAL A 172 12.11 -2.81 22.99
CA VAL A 172 12.68 -2.03 24.12
C VAL A 172 14.18 -1.87 23.87
N ASP A 173 14.65 -0.64 23.87
CA ASP A 173 16.11 -0.41 23.86
C ASP A 173 16.68 -0.90 25.19
N PRO A 174 17.54 -1.92 25.21
CA PRO A 174 18.11 -2.45 26.45
C PRO A 174 19.05 -1.46 27.15
N ASN A 175 19.38 -0.33 26.49
CA ASN A 175 20.28 0.72 27.00
C ASN A 175 19.56 2.05 27.25
N GLY A 176 18.21 2.10 27.18
CA GLY A 176 17.38 3.29 27.38
C GLY A 176 17.01 3.54 28.84
#